data_de07574b1dce3bfa1ec50ff4382a353c
#
_entry.id   de07574b1dce3bfa1ec50ff4382a353c
#
_cell.length_a   1.000
_cell.length_b   1.000
_cell.length_c   1.000
_cell.angle_alpha   90.00
_cell.angle_beta   90.00
_cell.angle_gamma   90.00
#
_symmetry.space_group_name_H-M   'P 1'
#
loop_
_entity.id
_entity.type
_entity.pdbx_description
1 polymer ?
#
loop_
_entity_poly.entity_id
_entity_poly.type
_entity_poly.pdbx_seq_one_letter_code
_entity_poly.pdbx_strand_id
1 'polypeptide(L)'
;MQRKATLCFVRNGEKILMINRVKPPFMGMWNAVGGHLADGETPEQCAVREIKEESGITVDSVSLFSEFTWNYDDETGYALIADLPDGFDDSAFPLKTDEGIVDFMPVDWVLNPKNDGVIEDLRVFIADIKNSDYKDYHLIYDGKRLKDVIVKGKHRVLSLRHE
;
A
#
# COMPACT_ATOMS: atom_id res chain seq x y z
N MET A 1 -9.18 -3.86 21.58
CA MET A 1 -8.44 -4.73 20.66
C MET A 1 -7.84 -3.88 19.55
N GLN A 2 -6.54 -3.97 19.34
CA GLN A 2 -5.85 -3.19 18.30
C GLN A 2 -6.28 -3.66 16.91
N ARG A 3 -6.71 -2.72 16.07
CA ARG A 3 -7.04 -3.02 14.68
C ARG A 3 -5.76 -3.18 13.86
N LYS A 4 -5.81 -4.03 12.86
CA LYS A 4 -4.71 -4.30 11.94
C LYS A 4 -5.20 -4.14 10.51
N ALA A 5 -4.39 -3.49 9.70
CA ALA A 5 -4.71 -3.23 8.29
C ALA A 5 -3.50 -3.45 7.39
N THR A 6 -3.76 -3.61 6.10
CA THR A 6 -2.71 -3.76 5.10
C THR A 6 -2.70 -2.60 4.11
N LEU A 7 -1.50 -2.26 3.63
CA LEU A 7 -1.27 -1.50 2.41
C LEU A 7 -0.53 -2.40 1.43
N CYS A 8 -1.11 -2.62 0.27
CA CYS A 8 -0.60 -3.57 -0.71
C CYS A 8 -0.08 -2.83 -1.93
N PHE A 9 1.21 -2.94 -2.18
CA PHE A 9 1.89 -2.33 -3.31
C PHE A 9 2.02 -3.35 -4.43
N VAL A 10 1.05 -3.37 -5.33
CA VAL A 10 1.01 -4.29 -6.47
C VAL A 10 1.63 -3.59 -7.67
N ARG A 11 2.79 -4.07 -8.10
CA ARG A 11 3.54 -3.47 -9.21
C ARG A 11 3.21 -4.14 -10.53
N ASN A 12 2.98 -3.31 -11.54
CA ASN A 12 2.96 -3.69 -12.94
C ASN A 12 3.98 -2.82 -13.70
N GLY A 13 5.22 -3.33 -13.82
CA GLY A 13 6.33 -2.53 -14.32
C GLY A 13 6.56 -1.27 -13.47
N GLU A 14 6.52 -0.10 -14.09
CA GLU A 14 6.69 1.20 -13.43
C GLU A 14 5.38 1.80 -12.91
N LYS A 15 4.35 0.98 -12.74
CA LYS A 15 3.04 1.38 -12.21
C LYS A 15 2.72 0.63 -10.92
N ILE A 16 1.93 1.28 -10.07
CA ILE A 16 1.40 0.73 -8.82
C ILE A 16 -0.13 0.74 -8.87
N LEU A 17 -0.74 -0.35 -8.45
CA LEU A 17 -2.19 -0.44 -8.29
C LEU A 17 -2.63 0.45 -7.13
N MET A 18 -3.55 1.37 -7.41
CA MET A 18 -4.02 2.35 -6.43
C MET A 18 -5.53 2.50 -6.46
N ILE A 19 -6.07 3.03 -5.39
CA ILE A 19 -7.48 3.33 -5.25
C ILE A 19 -7.69 4.79 -4.87
N ASN A 20 -8.56 5.49 -5.61
CA ASN A 20 -9.07 6.80 -5.23
C ASN A 20 -10.30 6.59 -4.35
N ARG A 21 -10.21 6.98 -3.10
CA ARG A 21 -11.20 6.64 -2.07
C ARG A 21 -12.48 7.46 -2.19
N VAL A 22 -13.63 6.77 -2.10
CA VAL A 22 -14.95 7.45 -2.03
C VAL A 22 -15.39 7.74 -0.60
N LYS A 23 -14.67 7.25 0.42
CA LYS A 23 -15.03 7.38 1.85
C LYS A 23 -13.90 7.98 2.67
N PRO A 24 -14.21 8.66 3.82
CA PRO A 24 -13.18 9.04 4.78
C PRO A 24 -12.53 7.79 5.43
N PRO A 25 -11.32 7.90 5.97
CA PRO A 25 -10.43 9.06 5.87
C PRO A 25 -9.84 9.21 4.47
N PHE A 26 -9.36 10.42 4.15
CA PHE A 26 -8.71 10.73 2.87
C PHE A 26 -9.60 10.54 1.64
N MET A 27 -10.89 10.89 1.76
CA MET A 27 -11.83 10.86 0.64
C MET A 27 -11.29 11.66 -0.56
N GLY A 28 -11.36 11.08 -1.75
CA GLY A 28 -10.90 11.71 -2.98
C GLY A 28 -9.38 11.65 -3.20
N MET A 29 -8.63 11.02 -2.29
CA MET A 29 -7.19 10.84 -2.43
C MET A 29 -6.84 9.42 -2.88
N TRP A 30 -5.69 9.29 -3.52
CA TRP A 30 -5.16 8.00 -3.96
C TRP A 30 -4.35 7.33 -2.86
N ASN A 31 -4.65 6.07 -2.61
CA ASN A 31 -3.96 5.19 -1.67
C ASN A 31 -3.58 3.88 -2.35
N ALA A 32 -2.71 3.11 -1.73
CA ALA A 32 -2.54 1.71 -2.12
C ALA A 32 -3.81 0.92 -1.76
N VAL A 33 -4.05 -0.18 -2.47
CA VAL A 33 -5.14 -1.10 -2.13
C VAL A 33 -4.84 -1.81 -0.80
N GLY A 34 -5.86 -2.30 -0.12
CA GLY A 34 -5.70 -2.98 1.16
C GLY A 34 -6.95 -2.87 2.01
N GLY A 35 -6.89 -3.36 3.23
CA GLY A 35 -8.00 -3.33 4.17
C GLY A 35 -7.67 -3.96 5.50
N HIS A 36 -8.68 -4.12 6.34
CA HIS A 36 -8.53 -4.67 7.69
C HIS A 36 -8.42 -6.20 7.66
N LEU A 37 -7.56 -6.72 8.55
CA LEU A 37 -7.46 -8.17 8.76
C LEU A 37 -8.75 -8.70 9.38
N ALA A 38 -9.22 -9.83 8.85
CA ALA A 38 -10.26 -10.63 9.50
C ALA A 38 -9.66 -11.41 10.69
N ASP A 39 -10.52 -11.88 11.59
CA ASP A 39 -10.07 -12.67 12.74
C ASP A 39 -9.30 -13.92 12.29
N GLY A 40 -8.11 -14.09 12.85
CA GLY A 40 -7.22 -15.21 12.52
C GLY A 40 -6.48 -15.10 11.18
N GLU A 41 -6.68 -14.01 10.45
CA GLU A 41 -6.01 -13.76 9.16
C GLU A 41 -4.60 -13.23 9.38
N THR A 42 -3.64 -13.72 8.60
CA THR A 42 -2.30 -13.11 8.54
C THR A 42 -2.31 -11.88 7.65
N PRO A 43 -1.33 -10.95 7.78
CA PRO A 43 -1.21 -9.83 6.84
C PRO A 43 -1.13 -10.28 5.38
N GLU A 44 -0.41 -11.36 5.08
CA GLU A 44 -0.27 -11.92 3.73
C GLU A 44 -1.61 -12.43 3.19
N GLN A 45 -2.36 -13.15 4.00
CA GLN A 45 -3.71 -13.64 3.62
C GLN A 45 -4.66 -12.46 3.36
N CYS A 46 -4.64 -11.46 4.23
CA CYS A 46 -5.42 -10.23 4.06
C CYS A 46 -5.06 -9.52 2.75
N ALA A 47 -3.78 -9.38 2.45
CA ALA A 47 -3.31 -8.72 1.24
C ALA A 47 -3.83 -9.43 -0.02
N VAL A 48 -3.69 -10.74 -0.10
CA VAL A 48 -4.18 -11.54 -1.24
C VAL A 48 -5.69 -11.38 -1.42
N ARG A 49 -6.44 -11.45 -0.32
CA ARG A 49 -7.90 -11.29 -0.33
C ARG A 49 -8.32 -9.88 -0.77
N GLU A 50 -7.75 -8.84 -0.19
CA GLU A 50 -8.09 -7.44 -0.49
C GLU A 50 -7.71 -7.05 -1.93
N ILE A 51 -6.57 -7.50 -2.42
CA ILE A 51 -6.19 -7.27 -3.82
C ILE A 51 -7.25 -7.88 -4.76
N LYS A 52 -7.69 -9.09 -4.46
CA LYS A 52 -8.73 -9.78 -5.25
C LYS A 52 -10.07 -9.06 -5.17
N GLU A 53 -10.50 -8.66 -3.98
CA GLU A 53 -11.78 -7.98 -3.77
C GLU A 53 -11.83 -6.62 -4.46
N GLU A 54 -10.75 -5.83 -4.37
CA GLU A 54 -10.74 -4.46 -4.90
C GLU A 54 -10.42 -4.40 -6.39
N SER A 55 -9.67 -5.33 -6.94
CA SER A 55 -9.18 -5.25 -8.33
C SER A 55 -9.55 -6.44 -9.21
N GLY A 56 -9.99 -7.53 -8.63
CA GLY A 56 -10.19 -8.80 -9.35
C GLY A 56 -8.90 -9.56 -9.64
N ILE A 57 -7.74 -9.03 -9.25
CA ILE A 57 -6.44 -9.65 -9.53
C ILE A 57 -6.14 -10.71 -8.48
N THR A 58 -5.76 -11.91 -8.94
CA THR A 58 -5.22 -12.96 -8.08
C THR A 58 -3.70 -12.91 -8.15
N VAL A 59 -3.06 -12.68 -7.00
CA VAL A 59 -1.60 -12.72 -6.87
C VAL A 59 -1.17 -14.04 -6.25
N ASP A 60 -0.05 -14.58 -6.73
CA ASP A 60 0.46 -15.87 -6.25
C ASP A 60 1.17 -15.74 -4.91
N SER A 61 1.82 -14.61 -4.68
CA SER A 61 2.55 -14.33 -3.44
C SER A 61 2.63 -12.85 -3.15
N VAL A 62 2.73 -12.54 -1.87
CA VAL A 62 2.99 -11.19 -1.36
C VAL A 62 4.11 -11.28 -0.34
N SER A 63 4.84 -10.19 -0.15
CA SER A 63 5.92 -10.11 0.82
C SER A 63 5.74 -8.91 1.74
N LEU A 64 5.71 -9.18 3.04
CA LEU A 64 5.68 -8.14 4.07
C LEU A 64 7.04 -7.44 4.13
N PHE A 65 7.06 -6.10 4.06
CA PHE A 65 8.31 -5.35 4.10
C PHE A 65 8.35 -4.23 5.15
N SER A 66 7.20 -3.84 5.72
CA SER A 66 7.17 -2.83 6.77
C SER A 66 5.98 -3.02 7.70
N GLU A 67 6.17 -2.70 8.96
CA GLU A 67 5.12 -2.54 9.96
C GLU A 67 5.11 -1.09 10.41
N PHE A 68 3.92 -0.48 10.52
CA PHE A 68 3.85 0.93 10.85
C PHE A 68 2.62 1.26 11.70
N THR A 69 2.73 2.37 12.43
CA THR A 69 1.64 2.94 13.23
C THR A 69 1.47 4.41 12.89
N TRP A 70 0.33 4.96 13.23
CA TRP A 70 0.02 6.38 13.10
C TRP A 70 -0.21 7.01 14.47
N ASN A 71 -0.13 8.32 14.53
CA ASN A 71 -0.41 9.08 15.75
C ASN A 71 -1.90 9.36 15.98
N TYR A 72 -2.77 9.11 15.00
CA TYR A 72 -4.18 9.48 15.08
C TYR A 72 -5.11 8.34 15.48
N ASP A 73 -4.66 7.12 15.50
CA ASP A 73 -5.42 5.97 16.00
C ASP A 73 -4.50 4.87 16.55
N ASP A 74 -5.10 3.81 17.10
CA ASP A 74 -4.40 2.67 17.68
C ASP A 74 -4.34 1.49 16.69
N GLU A 75 -4.16 1.78 15.43
CA GLU A 75 -4.10 0.79 14.36
C GLU A 75 -2.65 0.47 13.99
N THR A 76 -2.35 -0.81 13.75
CA THR A 76 -1.09 -1.25 13.16
C THR A 76 -1.30 -1.53 11.69
N GLY A 77 -0.47 -0.94 10.85
CA GLY A 77 -0.44 -1.19 9.41
C GLY A 77 0.69 -2.12 9.01
N TYR A 78 0.45 -2.90 7.99
CA TYR A 78 1.43 -3.78 7.35
C TYR A 78 1.53 -3.40 5.88
N ALA A 79 2.73 -3.09 5.42
CA ALA A 79 2.99 -2.82 4.02
C ALA A 79 3.54 -4.07 3.34
N LEU A 80 2.89 -4.49 2.27
CA LEU A 80 3.24 -5.68 1.51
C LEU A 80 3.43 -5.34 0.04
N ILE A 81 4.27 -6.11 -0.63
CA ILE A 81 4.55 -5.94 -2.05
C ILE A 81 4.19 -7.21 -2.81
N ALA A 82 3.62 -7.04 -3.99
CA ALA A 82 3.41 -8.09 -4.96
C ALA A 82 3.82 -7.60 -6.36
N ASP A 83 4.50 -8.45 -7.11
CA ASP A 83 4.89 -8.17 -8.49
C ASP A 83 4.01 -8.98 -9.44
N LEU A 84 3.39 -8.30 -10.38
CA LEU A 84 2.66 -8.95 -11.46
C LEU A 84 3.65 -9.44 -12.53
N PRO A 85 3.27 -10.48 -13.30
CA PRO A 85 4.11 -10.94 -14.40
C PRO A 85 4.42 -9.83 -15.40
N ASP A 86 5.59 -9.88 -16.02
CA ASP A 86 5.94 -8.99 -17.10
C ASP A 86 4.89 -9.04 -18.21
N GLY A 87 4.46 -7.86 -18.67
CA GLY A 87 3.44 -7.78 -19.71
C GLY A 87 2.00 -8.02 -19.21
N PHE A 88 1.77 -7.97 -17.89
CA PHE A 88 0.41 -8.04 -17.37
C PHE A 88 -0.49 -7.03 -18.08
N ASP A 89 -1.62 -7.51 -18.58
CA ASP A 89 -2.59 -6.67 -19.31
C ASP A 89 -3.48 -5.91 -18.32
N ASP A 90 -3.26 -4.60 -18.21
CA ASP A 90 -4.03 -3.69 -17.37
C ASP A 90 -5.12 -2.92 -18.14
N SER A 91 -5.46 -3.34 -19.35
CA SER A 91 -6.41 -2.64 -20.23
C SER A 91 -7.84 -2.58 -19.68
N ALA A 92 -8.19 -3.46 -18.72
CA ALA A 92 -9.48 -3.43 -18.05
C ALA A 92 -9.62 -2.25 -17.06
N PHE A 93 -8.52 -1.63 -16.67
CA PHE A 93 -8.51 -0.51 -15.73
C PHE A 93 -8.64 0.84 -16.45
N PRO A 94 -9.21 1.89 -15.81
CA PRO A 94 -9.67 1.93 -14.41
C PRO A 94 -10.94 1.12 -14.17
N LEU A 95 -11.12 0.64 -12.92
CA LEU A 95 -12.33 -0.01 -12.46
C LEU A 95 -13.06 0.88 -11.44
N LYS A 96 -14.36 0.98 -11.58
CA LYS A 96 -15.20 1.64 -10.56
C LYS A 96 -15.74 0.59 -9.61
N THR A 97 -15.47 0.76 -8.32
CA THR A 97 -15.91 -0.14 -7.25
C THR A 97 -16.67 0.63 -6.17
N ASP A 98 -17.27 -0.06 -5.22
CA ASP A 98 -17.95 0.56 -4.07
C ASP A 98 -16.97 1.30 -3.15
N GLU A 99 -15.69 0.95 -3.18
CA GLU A 99 -14.64 1.59 -2.36
C GLU A 99 -13.98 2.77 -3.08
N GLY A 100 -14.09 2.86 -4.39
CA GLY A 100 -13.51 3.94 -5.19
C GLY A 100 -13.11 3.50 -6.58
N ILE A 101 -12.31 4.35 -7.22
CA ILE A 101 -11.75 4.09 -8.55
C ILE A 101 -10.39 3.41 -8.38
N VAL A 102 -10.24 2.22 -8.96
CA VAL A 102 -8.99 1.44 -8.91
C VAL A 102 -8.30 1.53 -10.26
N ASP A 103 -7.03 1.90 -10.25
CA ASP A 103 -6.22 2.03 -11.46
C ASP A 103 -4.74 1.83 -11.18
N PHE A 104 -3.98 1.50 -12.22
CA PHE A 104 -2.52 1.49 -12.17
C PHE A 104 -1.99 2.88 -12.46
N MET A 105 -1.27 3.45 -11.48
CA MET A 105 -0.74 4.81 -11.55
C MET A 105 0.79 4.77 -11.67
N PRO A 106 1.40 5.66 -12.49
CA PRO A 106 2.85 5.71 -12.62
C PRO A 106 3.54 6.01 -11.30
N VAL A 107 4.59 5.26 -10.98
CA VAL A 107 5.39 5.46 -9.76
C VAL A 107 5.91 6.90 -9.67
N ASP A 108 6.43 7.46 -10.76
CA ASP A 108 6.95 8.83 -10.76
C ASP A 108 5.87 9.88 -10.47
N TRP A 109 4.65 9.64 -10.91
CA TRP A 109 3.51 10.50 -10.56
C TRP A 109 3.21 10.45 -9.06
N VAL A 110 3.25 9.27 -8.46
CA VAL A 110 3.04 9.10 -7.00
C VAL A 110 4.15 9.76 -6.19
N LEU A 111 5.39 9.63 -6.64
CA LEU A 111 6.57 10.18 -5.96
C LEU A 111 6.72 11.70 -6.10
N ASN A 112 6.00 12.32 -7.03
CA ASN A 112 6.08 13.76 -7.24
C ASN A 112 5.58 14.52 -5.99
N PRO A 113 6.43 15.29 -5.30
CA PRO A 113 6.05 15.98 -4.06
C PRO A 113 5.00 17.08 -4.26
N LYS A 114 4.76 17.50 -5.50
CA LYS A 114 3.71 18.47 -5.86
C LYS A 114 2.34 17.82 -6.05
N ASN A 115 2.27 16.50 -6.01
CA ASN A 115 1.01 15.76 -6.18
C ASN A 115 0.25 15.70 -4.86
N ASP A 116 -0.68 16.62 -4.65
CA ASP A 116 -1.51 16.69 -3.44
C ASP A 116 -2.66 15.67 -3.42
N GLY A 117 -2.86 14.92 -4.51
CA GLY A 117 -3.90 13.90 -4.62
C GLY A 117 -3.51 12.53 -4.08
N VAL A 118 -2.31 12.37 -3.57
CA VAL A 118 -1.76 11.11 -3.04
C VAL A 118 -1.57 11.21 -1.54
N ILE A 119 -1.94 10.16 -0.80
CA ILE A 119 -1.67 10.07 0.63
C ILE A 119 -0.15 10.03 0.83
N GLU A 120 0.36 10.91 1.69
CA GLU A 120 1.80 11.27 1.68
C GLU A 120 2.72 10.13 2.15
N ASP A 121 2.27 9.23 3.02
CA ASP A 121 3.09 8.10 3.49
C ASP A 121 3.46 7.10 2.37
N LEU A 122 2.67 7.06 1.29
CA LEU A 122 2.97 6.19 0.15
C LEU A 122 4.34 6.48 -0.46
N ARG A 123 4.78 7.75 -0.44
CA ARG A 123 6.10 8.13 -0.95
C ARG A 123 7.23 7.49 -0.15
N VAL A 124 7.04 7.36 1.17
CA VAL A 124 8.00 6.69 2.06
C VAL A 124 8.14 5.21 1.68
N PHE A 125 7.04 4.50 1.58
CA PHE A 125 7.04 3.08 1.25
C PHE A 125 7.54 2.80 -0.17
N ILE A 126 7.12 3.59 -1.15
CA ILE A 126 7.55 3.42 -2.55
C ILE A 126 9.05 3.69 -2.70
N ALA A 127 9.58 4.70 -2.01
CA ALA A 127 11.03 4.97 -1.99
C ALA A 127 11.80 3.78 -1.39
N ASP A 128 11.29 3.19 -0.30
CA ASP A 128 11.89 2.00 0.31
C ASP A 128 11.89 0.80 -0.65
N ILE A 129 10.80 0.60 -1.37
CA ILE A 129 10.70 -0.46 -2.39
C ILE A 129 11.75 -0.25 -3.48
N LYS A 130 11.87 0.96 -4.01
CA LYS A 130 12.87 1.29 -5.05
C LYS A 130 14.31 1.08 -4.58
N ASN A 131 14.58 1.38 -3.31
CA ASN A 131 15.92 1.29 -2.72
C ASN A 131 16.20 -0.04 -2.04
N SER A 132 15.23 -0.95 -1.98
CA SER A 132 15.30 -2.21 -1.22
C SER A 132 15.71 -1.99 0.25
N ASP A 133 15.19 -0.91 0.85
CA ASP A 133 15.51 -0.46 2.21
C ASP A 133 14.24 -0.54 3.06
N TYR A 134 14.07 -1.63 3.79
CA TYR A 134 12.85 -1.95 4.52
C TYR A 134 12.97 -1.60 5.99
N LYS A 135 12.03 -0.77 6.47
CA LYS A 135 12.02 -0.23 7.84
C LYS A 135 10.62 -0.24 8.42
N ASP A 136 10.56 -0.27 9.74
CA ASP A 136 9.33 -0.04 10.48
C ASP A 136 9.22 1.43 10.87
N TYR A 137 7.99 1.94 10.90
CA TYR A 137 7.74 3.36 11.06
C TYR A 137 6.67 3.67 12.09
N HIS A 138 6.83 4.84 12.70
CA HIS A 138 5.73 5.58 13.32
C HIS A 138 5.53 6.87 12.54
N LEU A 139 4.33 7.06 12.00
CA LEU A 139 3.99 8.15 11.08
C LEU A 139 3.19 9.22 11.84
N ILE A 140 3.68 10.44 11.84
CA ILE A 140 3.07 11.56 12.53
C ILE A 140 2.36 12.44 11.51
N TYR A 141 1.04 12.49 11.61
CA TYR A 141 0.17 13.30 10.76
C TYR A 141 -0.39 14.50 11.52
N ASP A 142 -0.59 15.59 10.80
CA ASP A 142 -1.45 16.70 11.17
C ASP A 142 -2.49 16.88 10.05
N GLY A 143 -3.72 16.46 10.33
CA GLY A 143 -4.75 16.34 9.29
C GLY A 143 -4.31 15.38 8.18
N LYS A 144 -4.26 15.88 6.95
CA LYS A 144 -3.84 15.10 5.77
C LYS A 144 -2.33 15.21 5.47
N ARG A 145 -1.58 15.95 6.29
CA ARG A 145 -0.16 16.22 6.06
C ARG A 145 0.70 15.33 6.95
N LEU A 146 1.64 14.63 6.32
CA LEU A 146 2.68 13.86 7.03
C LEU A 146 3.75 14.82 7.55
N LYS A 147 3.84 14.96 8.87
CA LYS A 147 4.74 15.92 9.52
C LYS A 147 6.08 15.33 9.91
N ASP A 148 6.10 14.05 10.28
CA ASP A 148 7.32 13.37 10.69
C ASP A 148 7.21 11.87 10.43
N VAL A 149 8.36 11.25 10.20
CA VAL A 149 8.51 9.82 9.97
C VAL A 149 9.56 9.29 10.92
N ILE A 150 9.15 8.54 11.94
CA ILE A 150 10.03 7.98 12.93
C ILE A 150 10.36 6.54 12.55
N VAL A 151 11.65 6.25 12.33
CA VAL A 151 12.10 4.88 12.07
C VAL A 151 12.17 4.12 13.38
N LYS A 152 11.43 3.01 13.49
CA LYS A 152 11.40 2.16 14.70
C LYS A 152 12.31 0.95 14.60
N GLY A 153 12.64 0.50 13.39
CA GLY A 153 13.50 -0.64 13.16
C GLY A 153 13.77 -0.86 11.68
N LYS A 154 14.69 -1.77 11.38
CA LYS A 154 14.99 -2.20 10.02
C LYS A 154 14.58 -3.64 9.84
N HIS A 155 13.88 -3.92 8.74
CA HIS A 155 13.50 -5.27 8.35
C HIS A 155 14.55 -5.93 7.48
N ARG A 156 14.81 -7.20 7.77
CA ARG A 156 15.39 -8.11 6.80
C ARG A 156 14.24 -8.89 6.17
N VAL A 157 13.84 -8.50 4.98
CA VAL A 157 12.81 -9.22 4.24
C VAL A 157 13.49 -10.33 3.46
N LEU A 158 13.60 -11.50 4.08
CA LEU A 158 14.18 -12.69 3.44
C LEU A 158 13.34 -13.19 2.27
N SER A 159 12.04 -12.93 2.30
CA SER A 159 11.08 -13.37 1.30
C SER A 159 11.13 -12.59 -0.03
N LEU A 160 11.80 -11.44 -0.09
CA LEU A 160 11.97 -10.66 -1.32
C LEU A 160 13.21 -11.06 -2.13
N ARG A 161 13.99 -12.02 -1.65
CA ARG A 161 15.05 -12.61 -2.45
C ARG A 161 14.42 -13.59 -3.43
N HIS A 162 14.08 -13.09 -4.59
CA HIS A 162 13.95 -13.96 -5.74
C HIS A 162 15.36 -14.33 -6.17
N GLU A 163 15.70 -15.52 -5.90
CA GLU A 163 16.87 -16.15 -6.52
C GLU A 163 16.58 -16.39 -8.01
#